data_2eb164867af9d0fd7e83eed42b19e5de
#
_entry.id   2eb164867af9d0fd7e83eed42b19e5de
#
_cell.length_a   1.000
_cell.length_b   1.000
_cell.length_c   1.000
_cell.angle_alpha   90.00
_cell.angle_beta   90.00
_cell.angle_gamma   90.00
#
_symmetry.space_group_name_H-M   'P 1'
#
loop_
_entity.id
_entity.type
_entity.pdbx_description
1 polymer ?
#
loop_
_entity_poly.entity_id
_entity_poly.type
_entity_poly.pdbx_seq_one_letter_code
_entity_poly.pdbx_strand_id
1 'polypeptide(L)'
;MADRRGITLACCGLLGTLVAETGIIERSYAEAIATQGVVTGTSAFARRMAQVHQARGQAPADVMQLLFPDNEARAQAAQLAFNLALPDAIGRADIKPLPGALQVLERLRAARCRICVITSLPRRVLDLALDAAGIKWRVDVTVAVEDVPRGFPAPDLVLTAMLRSEVATVQDVAVIHGTSAGVEAGRRSGAGVVVGVLTGPHPAARLRAAGATSIIPSIADLPALLGDGVTAPGAVPAAANGSKNETANTN
;
A
#
# COMPACT_ATOMS: atom_id res chain seq x y z
N MET A 1 -13.11 -17.57 21.46
CA MET A 1 -13.58 -16.58 20.48
C MET A 1 -12.61 -15.42 20.56
N ALA A 2 -11.76 -15.20 19.54
CA ALA A 2 -10.86 -14.07 19.52
C ALA A 2 -11.69 -12.79 19.48
N ASP A 3 -11.42 -11.90 20.42
CA ASP A 3 -11.97 -10.55 20.50
C ASP A 3 -11.71 -9.86 19.14
N ARG A 4 -12.74 -9.64 18.34
CA ARG A 4 -12.63 -8.92 17.07
C ARG A 4 -12.45 -7.44 17.40
N ARG A 5 -11.21 -7.06 17.74
CA ARG A 5 -10.84 -5.65 17.78
C ARG A 5 -11.08 -5.06 16.41
N GLY A 6 -11.74 -3.92 16.34
CA GLY A 6 -12.08 -3.30 15.07
C GLY A 6 -10.84 -2.69 14.42
N ILE A 7 -10.77 -2.75 13.10
CA ILE A 7 -9.74 -2.04 12.31
C ILE A 7 -9.97 -0.53 12.42
N THR A 8 -8.98 0.19 12.90
CA THR A 8 -9.02 1.65 13.12
C THR A 8 -8.12 2.42 12.15
N LEU A 9 -7.22 1.72 11.44
CA LEU A 9 -6.34 2.29 10.41
C LEU A 9 -6.29 1.36 9.19
N ALA A 10 -6.61 1.92 8.03
CA ALA A 10 -6.41 1.28 6.73
C ALA A 10 -5.18 1.88 6.03
N CYS A 11 -4.09 1.12 5.95
CA CYS A 11 -2.90 1.45 5.18
C CYS A 11 -3.04 0.92 3.76
N CYS A 12 -3.35 1.79 2.82
CA CYS A 12 -3.57 1.44 1.42
C CYS A 12 -2.34 1.75 0.57
N GLY A 13 -1.98 0.84 -0.33
CA GLY A 13 -1.06 1.14 -1.42
C GLY A 13 -1.63 2.18 -2.37
N LEU A 14 -0.79 2.82 -3.17
CA LEU A 14 -1.17 3.86 -4.13
C LEU A 14 -1.54 3.25 -5.49
N LEU A 15 -0.54 3.13 -6.38
CA LEU A 15 -0.72 2.61 -7.75
C LEU A 15 -1.06 1.11 -7.73
N GLY A 16 -2.09 0.74 -8.47
CA GLY A 16 -2.60 -0.64 -8.50
C GLY A 16 -3.40 -1.06 -7.25
N THR A 17 -3.68 -0.12 -6.32
CA THR A 17 -4.51 -0.37 -5.13
C THR A 17 -5.67 0.63 -5.03
N LEU A 18 -5.39 1.92 -4.93
CA LEU A 18 -6.39 3.00 -4.94
C LEU A 18 -6.50 3.67 -6.31
N VAL A 19 -5.38 3.76 -7.01
CA VAL A 19 -5.23 4.49 -8.28
C VAL A 19 -4.79 3.52 -9.36
N ALA A 20 -5.33 3.69 -10.56
CA ALA A 20 -4.98 2.85 -11.70
C ALA A 20 -3.48 2.95 -12.03
N GLU A 21 -2.88 1.79 -12.30
CA GLU A 21 -1.50 1.70 -12.77
C GLU A 21 -1.54 1.32 -14.26
N THR A 22 -1.08 2.23 -15.12
CA THR A 22 -1.18 2.11 -16.58
C THR A 22 0.16 1.78 -17.24
N GLY A 23 1.03 1.03 -16.56
CA GLY A 23 2.38 0.70 -17.02
C GLY A 23 3.36 1.88 -16.91
N ILE A 24 3.01 2.93 -16.16
CA ILE A 24 3.85 4.12 -15.98
C ILE A 24 5.16 3.75 -15.30
N ILE A 25 5.08 2.93 -14.26
CA ILE A 25 6.27 2.51 -13.49
C ILE A 25 7.24 1.74 -14.37
N GLU A 26 6.75 0.76 -15.15
CA GLU A 26 7.60 -0.01 -16.07
C GLU A 26 8.24 0.87 -17.12
N ARG A 27 7.48 1.81 -17.71
CA ARG A 27 8.04 2.75 -18.71
C ARG A 27 9.12 3.63 -18.11
N SER A 28 8.93 4.14 -16.89
CA SER A 28 9.94 4.96 -16.21
C SER A 28 11.20 4.16 -15.86
N TYR A 29 11.08 2.89 -15.48
CA TYR A 29 12.24 2.01 -15.32
C TYR A 29 12.92 1.72 -16.64
N ALA A 30 12.18 1.44 -17.70
CA ALA A 30 12.72 1.19 -19.05
C ALA A 30 13.52 2.39 -19.55
N GLU A 31 13.01 3.60 -19.38
CA GLU A 31 13.68 4.85 -19.71
C GLU A 31 14.97 5.02 -18.89
N ALA A 32 14.88 4.86 -17.56
CA ALA A 32 16.04 4.96 -16.67
C ALA A 32 17.15 3.94 -17.02
N ILE A 33 16.78 2.70 -17.34
CA ILE A 33 17.72 1.65 -17.79
C ILE A 33 18.38 2.03 -19.11
N ALA A 34 17.61 2.59 -20.05
CA ALA A 34 18.12 3.01 -21.37
C ALA A 34 19.13 4.16 -21.24
N THR A 35 18.93 5.12 -20.32
CA THR A 35 19.91 6.20 -20.06
C THR A 35 21.28 5.68 -19.63
N GLN A 36 21.33 4.43 -19.13
CA GLN A 36 22.57 3.76 -18.73
C GLN A 36 23.22 2.97 -19.88
N GLY A 37 22.85 3.25 -21.13
CA GLY A 37 23.42 2.59 -22.31
C GLY A 37 22.96 1.13 -22.50
N VAL A 38 21.87 0.70 -21.84
CA VAL A 38 21.25 -0.61 -22.08
C VAL A 38 20.23 -0.46 -23.20
N VAL A 39 20.59 -0.99 -24.37
CA VAL A 39 19.78 -0.83 -25.58
C VAL A 39 18.47 -1.61 -25.49
N THR A 40 17.36 -0.94 -25.75
CA THR A 40 16.02 -1.56 -25.79
C THR A 40 15.94 -2.66 -26.85
N GLY A 41 15.17 -3.72 -26.59
CA GLY A 41 15.05 -4.87 -27.49
C GLY A 41 16.17 -5.90 -27.36
N THR A 42 17.22 -5.64 -26.58
CA THR A 42 18.30 -6.62 -26.36
C THR A 42 17.93 -7.59 -25.21
N SER A 43 18.60 -8.75 -25.20
CA SER A 43 18.46 -9.72 -24.09
C SER A 43 18.90 -9.14 -22.73
N ALA A 44 19.87 -8.23 -22.74
CA ALA A 44 20.32 -7.53 -21.54
C ALA A 44 19.23 -6.60 -20.99
N PHE A 45 18.52 -5.89 -21.85
CA PHE A 45 17.37 -5.07 -21.48
C PHE A 45 16.21 -5.94 -20.94
N ALA A 46 15.88 -7.01 -21.65
CA ALA A 46 14.80 -7.92 -21.25
C ALA A 46 15.05 -8.55 -19.85
N ARG A 47 16.29 -8.96 -19.56
CA ARG A 47 16.66 -9.47 -18.22
C ARG A 47 16.44 -8.43 -17.12
N ARG A 48 16.85 -7.17 -17.36
CA ARG A 48 16.64 -6.10 -16.37
C ARG A 48 15.15 -5.79 -16.16
N MET A 49 14.37 -5.76 -17.21
CA MET A 49 12.91 -5.58 -17.08
C MET A 49 12.24 -6.72 -16.34
N ALA A 50 12.72 -7.96 -16.51
CA ALA A 50 12.26 -9.09 -15.70
C ALA A 50 12.59 -8.92 -14.20
N GLN A 51 13.80 -8.40 -13.88
CA GLN A 51 14.16 -8.05 -12.50
C GLN A 51 13.29 -6.92 -11.93
N VAL A 52 13.03 -5.87 -12.72
CA VAL A 52 12.06 -4.81 -12.34
C VAL A 52 10.70 -5.41 -11.98
N HIS A 53 10.18 -6.29 -12.83
CA HIS A 53 8.89 -6.97 -12.61
C HIS A 53 8.86 -7.78 -11.29
N GLN A 54 9.97 -8.45 -10.99
CA GLN A 54 10.11 -9.20 -9.74
C GLN A 54 10.24 -8.28 -8.51
N ALA A 55 10.90 -7.14 -8.64
CA ALA A 55 11.15 -6.20 -7.55
C ALA A 55 10.06 -5.12 -7.40
N ARG A 56 8.96 -5.20 -8.18
CA ARG A 56 7.85 -4.23 -8.08
C ARG A 56 7.36 -4.04 -6.66
N GLY A 57 7.25 -2.77 -6.25
CA GLY A 57 6.85 -2.36 -4.91
C GLY A 57 8.01 -2.10 -3.96
N GLN A 58 9.24 -2.51 -4.27
CA GLN A 58 10.43 -2.11 -3.52
C GLN A 58 10.77 -0.63 -3.80
N ALA A 59 11.61 -0.03 -2.96
CA ALA A 59 12.08 1.33 -3.19
C ALA A 59 12.89 1.41 -4.49
N PRO A 60 12.75 2.48 -5.29
CA PRO A 60 13.49 2.61 -6.55
C PRO A 60 15.01 2.48 -6.40
N ALA A 61 15.57 2.98 -5.30
CA ALA A 61 17.00 2.84 -5.00
C ALA A 61 17.43 1.36 -4.91
N ASP A 62 16.66 0.54 -4.19
CA ASP A 62 16.95 -0.89 -4.02
C ASP A 62 16.85 -1.63 -5.36
N VAL A 63 15.83 -1.26 -6.16
CA VAL A 63 15.67 -1.83 -7.52
C VAL A 63 16.85 -1.46 -8.40
N MET A 64 17.30 -0.21 -8.40
CA MET A 64 18.45 0.20 -9.23
C MET A 64 19.75 -0.48 -8.77
N GLN A 65 19.95 -0.64 -7.47
CA GLN A 65 21.09 -1.41 -6.94
C GLN A 65 21.05 -2.88 -7.38
N LEU A 66 19.86 -3.50 -7.41
CA LEU A 66 19.67 -4.85 -7.94
C LEU A 66 20.00 -4.93 -9.45
N LEU A 67 19.66 -3.90 -10.23
CA LEU A 67 19.89 -3.86 -11.68
C LEU A 67 21.35 -3.61 -12.04
N PHE A 68 22.11 -2.91 -11.20
CA PHE A 68 23.50 -2.53 -11.42
C PHE A 68 24.37 -2.83 -10.18
N PRO A 69 24.45 -4.10 -9.74
CA PRO A 69 25.04 -4.48 -8.45
C PRO A 69 26.54 -4.14 -8.36
N ASP A 70 27.25 -4.19 -9.49
CA ASP A 70 28.71 -3.99 -9.56
C ASP A 70 29.10 -2.53 -9.85
N ASN A 71 28.11 -1.60 -9.91
CA ASN A 71 28.38 -0.21 -10.26
C ASN A 71 27.40 0.74 -9.57
N GLU A 72 27.75 1.19 -8.39
CA GLU A 72 26.95 2.09 -7.57
C GLU A 72 26.66 3.43 -8.27
N ALA A 73 27.64 4.02 -8.93
CA ALA A 73 27.45 5.28 -9.67
C ALA A 73 26.41 5.14 -10.77
N ARG A 74 26.39 3.99 -11.46
CA ARG A 74 25.40 3.68 -12.49
C ARG A 74 24.02 3.44 -11.89
N ALA A 75 23.93 2.75 -10.76
CA ALA A 75 22.68 2.57 -10.03
C ALA A 75 22.09 3.92 -9.59
N GLN A 76 22.92 4.81 -9.04
CA GLN A 76 22.52 6.17 -8.63
C GLN A 76 22.08 7.03 -9.83
N ALA A 77 22.81 6.99 -10.94
CA ALA A 77 22.44 7.71 -12.16
C ALA A 77 21.10 7.21 -12.74
N ALA A 78 20.88 5.89 -12.74
CA ALA A 78 19.60 5.30 -13.16
C ALA A 78 18.46 5.69 -12.22
N GLN A 79 18.71 5.73 -10.90
CA GLN A 79 17.72 6.18 -9.93
C GLN A 79 17.34 7.64 -10.15
N LEU A 80 18.30 8.51 -10.39
CA LEU A 80 18.06 9.92 -10.71
C LEU A 80 17.19 10.05 -11.97
N ALA A 81 17.52 9.31 -13.03
CA ALA A 81 16.74 9.30 -14.25
C ALA A 81 15.29 8.84 -14.01
N PHE A 82 15.09 7.78 -13.21
CA PHE A 82 13.77 7.33 -12.81
C PHE A 82 12.98 8.38 -12.03
N ASN A 83 13.64 9.05 -11.06
CA ASN A 83 13.02 10.09 -10.23
C ASN A 83 12.65 11.35 -11.03
N LEU A 84 13.27 11.58 -12.17
CA LEU A 84 12.89 12.65 -13.11
C LEU A 84 11.76 12.20 -14.05
N ALA A 85 11.85 10.99 -14.60
CA ALA A 85 10.89 10.48 -15.58
C ALA A 85 9.50 10.21 -14.99
N LEU A 86 9.43 9.63 -13.77
CA LEU A 86 8.17 9.18 -13.19
C LEU A 86 7.19 10.30 -12.86
N PRO A 87 7.58 11.43 -12.20
CA PRO A 87 6.68 12.56 -11.99
C PRO A 87 6.11 13.13 -13.29
N ASP A 88 6.94 13.24 -14.32
CA ASP A 88 6.54 13.72 -15.63
C ASP A 88 5.57 12.76 -16.33
N ALA A 89 5.80 11.46 -16.19
CA ALA A 89 4.89 10.43 -16.73
C ALA A 89 3.53 10.47 -16.02
N ILE A 90 3.50 10.68 -14.70
CA ILE A 90 2.26 10.86 -13.93
C ILE A 90 1.53 12.14 -14.35
N GLY A 91 2.24 13.26 -14.50
CA GLY A 91 1.64 14.53 -14.92
C GLY A 91 1.00 14.49 -16.31
N ARG A 92 1.48 13.61 -17.20
CA ARG A 92 0.93 13.40 -18.55
C ARG A 92 -0.12 12.31 -18.64
N ALA A 93 -0.25 11.47 -17.61
CA ALA A 93 -1.18 10.35 -17.62
C ALA A 93 -2.56 10.76 -17.12
N ASP A 94 -3.58 10.07 -17.62
CA ASP A 94 -4.95 10.15 -17.09
C ASP A 94 -5.06 9.27 -15.85
N ILE A 95 -4.54 9.79 -14.73
CA ILE A 95 -4.52 9.10 -13.45
C ILE A 95 -5.92 9.15 -12.83
N LYS A 96 -6.52 7.99 -12.64
CA LYS A 96 -7.88 7.86 -12.09
C LYS A 96 -7.93 6.93 -10.89
N PRO A 97 -8.83 7.16 -9.94
CA PRO A 97 -9.15 6.17 -8.93
C PRO A 97 -9.59 4.85 -9.57
N LEU A 98 -9.19 3.74 -8.98
CA LEU A 98 -9.73 2.44 -9.39
C LEU A 98 -11.24 2.38 -9.11
N PRO A 99 -12.00 1.61 -9.92
CA PRO A 99 -13.43 1.40 -9.68
C PRO A 99 -13.69 0.99 -8.23
N GLY A 100 -14.63 1.68 -7.57
CA GLY A 100 -14.98 1.42 -6.18
C GLY A 100 -14.06 2.07 -5.13
N ALA A 101 -12.89 2.62 -5.50
CA ALA A 101 -11.96 3.21 -4.54
C ALA A 101 -12.59 4.37 -3.76
N LEU A 102 -13.29 5.28 -4.43
CA LEU A 102 -13.94 6.41 -3.77
C LEU A 102 -14.97 5.96 -2.74
N GLN A 103 -15.82 5.00 -3.10
CA GLN A 103 -16.85 4.45 -2.22
C GLN A 103 -16.24 3.76 -1.00
N VAL A 104 -15.11 3.06 -1.18
CA VAL A 104 -14.38 2.43 -0.08
C VAL A 104 -13.81 3.47 0.87
N LEU A 105 -13.16 4.52 0.36
CA LEU A 105 -12.63 5.60 1.20
C LEU A 105 -13.75 6.30 1.99
N GLU A 106 -14.91 6.53 1.38
CA GLU A 106 -16.08 7.10 2.05
C GLU A 106 -16.63 6.18 3.15
N ARG A 107 -16.74 4.87 2.90
CA ARG A 107 -17.17 3.90 3.91
C ARG A 107 -16.20 3.81 5.08
N LEU A 108 -14.89 3.79 4.84
CA LEU A 108 -13.88 3.79 5.90
C LEU A 108 -14.00 5.06 6.77
N ARG A 109 -14.19 6.23 6.15
CA ARG A 109 -14.41 7.49 6.87
C ARG A 109 -15.70 7.49 7.69
N ALA A 110 -16.80 7.00 7.10
CA ALA A 110 -18.08 6.87 7.82
C ALA A 110 -17.97 5.96 9.05
N ALA A 111 -17.15 4.91 8.96
CA ALA A 111 -16.80 4.03 10.08
C ALA A 111 -15.74 4.62 11.03
N ARG A 112 -15.30 5.87 10.79
CA ARG A 112 -14.24 6.56 11.55
C ARG A 112 -12.88 5.80 11.53
N CYS A 113 -12.66 4.95 10.54
CA CYS A 113 -11.36 4.35 10.30
C CYS A 113 -10.45 5.38 9.62
N ARG A 114 -9.26 5.60 10.16
CA ARG A 114 -8.26 6.47 9.54
C ARG A 114 -7.73 5.85 8.26
N ILE A 115 -7.45 6.66 7.27
CA ILE A 115 -6.98 6.24 5.96
C ILE A 115 -5.57 6.77 5.77
N CYS A 116 -4.61 5.85 5.62
CA CYS A 116 -3.25 6.18 5.27
C CYS A 116 -2.89 5.62 3.90
N VAL A 117 -2.24 6.42 3.05
CA VAL A 117 -1.61 5.92 1.83
C VAL A 117 -0.12 5.74 2.07
N ILE A 118 0.37 4.52 1.83
CA ILE A 118 1.77 4.13 2.00
C ILE A 118 2.37 3.74 0.65
N THR A 119 3.59 4.19 0.38
CA THR A 119 4.29 3.87 -0.88
C THR A 119 5.81 3.89 -0.73
N SER A 120 6.50 3.00 -1.45
CA SER A 120 7.96 3.09 -1.63
C SER A 120 8.38 4.06 -2.75
N LEU A 121 7.41 4.76 -3.36
CA LEU A 121 7.71 5.80 -4.35
C LEU A 121 8.04 7.12 -3.67
N PRO A 122 8.76 8.04 -4.36
CA PRO A 122 9.08 9.36 -3.85
C PRO A 122 7.84 10.17 -3.47
N ARG A 123 7.99 11.03 -2.45
CA ARG A 123 6.95 11.94 -1.93
C ARG A 123 6.27 12.72 -3.06
N ARG A 124 7.06 13.30 -3.97
CA ARG A 124 6.55 14.04 -5.11
C ARG A 124 5.59 13.22 -5.99
N VAL A 125 5.91 11.94 -6.19
CA VAL A 125 5.09 11.01 -6.99
C VAL A 125 3.77 10.71 -6.27
N LEU A 126 3.82 10.47 -4.96
CA LEU A 126 2.65 10.26 -4.12
C LEU A 126 1.69 11.45 -4.20
N ASP A 127 2.21 12.67 -3.98
CA ASP A 127 1.40 13.89 -4.00
C ASP A 127 0.76 14.12 -5.38
N LEU A 128 1.54 14.03 -6.46
CA LEU A 128 1.03 14.19 -7.83
C LEU A 128 -0.05 13.16 -8.18
N ALA A 129 0.13 11.90 -7.79
CA ALA A 129 -0.85 10.86 -8.09
C ALA A 129 -2.15 11.03 -7.29
N LEU A 130 -2.08 11.44 -6.02
CA LEU A 130 -3.24 11.72 -5.20
C LEU A 130 -4.02 12.96 -5.69
N ASP A 131 -3.29 14.01 -6.11
CA ASP A 131 -3.88 15.23 -6.67
C ASP A 131 -4.54 14.93 -8.03
N ALA A 132 -3.85 14.27 -8.93
CA ALA A 132 -4.38 13.90 -10.25
C ALA A 132 -5.60 12.97 -10.16
N ALA A 133 -5.62 12.05 -9.20
CA ALA A 133 -6.77 11.18 -8.95
C ALA A 133 -7.91 11.88 -8.18
N GLY A 134 -7.71 13.10 -7.67
CA GLY A 134 -8.72 13.85 -6.91
C GLY A 134 -9.09 13.22 -5.57
N ILE A 135 -8.19 12.42 -4.97
CA ILE A 135 -8.46 11.69 -3.72
C ILE A 135 -7.65 12.19 -2.51
N LYS A 136 -6.77 13.16 -2.69
CA LYS A 136 -5.87 13.64 -1.62
C LYS A 136 -6.61 14.06 -0.36
N TRP A 137 -7.72 14.78 -0.49
CA TRP A 137 -8.54 15.25 0.62
C TRP A 137 -9.33 14.15 1.34
N ARG A 138 -9.36 12.93 0.80
CA ARG A 138 -9.97 11.73 1.42
C ARG A 138 -8.98 10.92 2.25
N VAL A 139 -7.70 11.27 2.23
CA VAL A 139 -6.63 10.57 2.93
C VAL A 139 -6.22 11.38 4.16
N ASP A 140 -6.14 10.73 5.32
CA ASP A 140 -5.80 11.41 6.58
C ASP A 140 -4.29 11.52 6.77
N VAL A 141 -3.53 10.51 6.34
CA VAL A 141 -2.08 10.41 6.48
C VAL A 141 -1.46 9.86 5.20
N THR A 142 -0.27 10.35 4.86
CA THR A 142 0.54 9.80 3.79
C THR A 142 1.95 9.47 4.28
N VAL A 143 2.50 8.33 3.84
CA VAL A 143 3.89 7.93 4.14
C VAL A 143 4.57 7.49 2.85
N ALA A 144 5.62 8.21 2.47
CA ALA A 144 6.46 7.92 1.32
C ALA A 144 7.81 7.32 1.77
N VAL A 145 8.61 6.84 0.81
CA VAL A 145 9.90 6.22 1.10
C VAL A 145 10.86 7.13 1.87
N GLU A 146 10.80 8.45 1.64
CA GLU A 146 11.65 9.43 2.32
C GLU A 146 11.30 9.63 3.81
N ASP A 147 10.13 9.20 4.24
CA ASP A 147 9.70 9.33 5.64
C ASP A 147 10.25 8.22 6.55
N VAL A 148 10.94 7.24 5.99
CA VAL A 148 11.37 6.02 6.69
C VAL A 148 12.80 5.63 6.34
N PRO A 149 13.51 4.95 7.25
CA PRO A 149 14.85 4.44 6.95
C PRO A 149 14.87 3.36 5.86
N ARG A 150 13.83 2.53 5.76
CA ARG A 150 13.74 1.39 4.84
C ARG A 150 12.39 1.33 4.15
N GLY A 151 12.39 1.25 2.82
CA GLY A 151 11.20 1.00 2.02
C GLY A 151 10.70 -0.46 2.13
N PHE A 152 9.62 -0.77 1.41
CA PHE A 152 9.14 -2.15 1.32
C PHE A 152 10.23 -3.11 0.79
N PRO A 153 10.33 -4.32 1.35
CA PRO A 153 9.40 -5.03 2.24
C PRO A 153 9.64 -4.83 3.74
N ALA A 154 10.42 -3.84 4.17
CA ALA A 154 10.55 -3.52 5.59
C ALA A 154 9.21 -2.99 6.15
N PRO A 155 8.91 -3.20 7.45
CA PRO A 155 7.65 -2.79 8.05
C PRO A 155 7.55 -1.28 8.31
N ASP A 156 8.61 -0.54 8.08
CA ASP A 156 8.81 0.85 8.52
C ASP A 156 7.70 1.80 8.05
N LEU A 157 7.24 1.66 6.78
CA LEU A 157 6.14 2.47 6.25
C LEU A 157 4.82 2.22 7.00
N VAL A 158 4.50 0.97 7.34
CA VAL A 158 3.29 0.61 8.08
C VAL A 158 3.37 1.11 9.53
N LEU A 159 4.50 0.90 10.18
CA LEU A 159 4.71 1.34 11.56
C LEU A 159 4.72 2.87 11.68
N THR A 160 5.29 3.58 10.71
CA THR A 160 5.23 5.04 10.64
C THR A 160 3.81 5.53 10.41
N ALA A 161 3.03 4.86 9.55
CA ALA A 161 1.61 5.16 9.35
C ALA A 161 0.81 5.00 10.66
N MET A 162 1.05 3.91 11.41
CA MET A 162 0.43 3.65 12.71
C MET A 162 0.75 4.77 13.71
N LEU A 163 2.02 5.14 13.84
CA LEU A 163 2.47 6.20 14.75
C LEU A 163 1.86 7.57 14.40
N ARG A 164 1.90 7.95 13.11
CA ARG A 164 1.30 9.22 12.64
C ARG A 164 -0.22 9.25 12.76
N SER A 165 -0.85 8.09 12.78
CA SER A 165 -2.30 7.94 12.95
C SER A 165 -2.71 7.74 14.42
N GLU A 166 -1.77 7.77 15.38
CA GLU A 166 -2.02 7.59 16.82
C GLU A 166 -2.79 6.29 17.14
N VAL A 167 -2.55 5.22 16.36
CA VAL A 167 -3.17 3.92 16.59
C VAL A 167 -2.36 3.15 17.63
N ALA A 168 -3.04 2.66 18.67
CA ALA A 168 -2.38 2.11 19.85
C ALA A 168 -1.75 0.72 19.63
N THR A 169 -2.32 -0.08 18.72
CA THR A 169 -1.83 -1.43 18.44
C THR A 169 -1.83 -1.74 16.94
N VAL A 170 -0.80 -2.44 16.50
CA VAL A 170 -0.67 -2.84 15.08
C VAL A 170 -1.73 -3.86 14.66
N GLN A 171 -2.34 -4.57 15.60
CA GLN A 171 -3.45 -5.47 15.33
C GLN A 171 -4.72 -4.75 14.86
N ASP A 172 -4.85 -3.46 15.14
CA ASP A 172 -5.96 -2.62 14.65
C ASP A 172 -5.67 -2.00 13.28
N VAL A 173 -4.56 -2.39 12.64
CA VAL A 173 -4.15 -1.93 11.30
C VAL A 173 -4.51 -2.97 10.26
N ALA A 174 -5.15 -2.53 9.17
CA ALA A 174 -5.28 -3.28 7.94
C ALA A 174 -4.30 -2.74 6.90
N VAL A 175 -3.55 -3.62 6.25
CA VAL A 175 -2.67 -3.29 5.12
C VAL A 175 -3.28 -3.86 3.85
N ILE A 176 -3.54 -3.00 2.87
CA ILE A 176 -4.17 -3.34 1.59
C ILE A 176 -3.19 -2.99 0.47
N HIS A 177 -2.67 -3.97 -0.23
CA HIS A 177 -1.62 -3.71 -1.22
C HIS A 177 -1.63 -4.66 -2.42
N GLY A 178 -1.35 -4.11 -3.64
CA GLY A 178 -1.27 -4.89 -4.89
C GLY A 178 0.11 -5.49 -5.19
N THR A 179 1.16 -5.21 -4.37
CA THR A 179 2.50 -5.78 -4.56
C THR A 179 2.89 -6.73 -3.44
N SER A 180 3.69 -7.76 -3.75
CA SER A 180 4.20 -8.68 -2.74
C SER A 180 5.06 -7.98 -1.68
N ALA A 181 5.84 -6.96 -2.06
CA ALA A 181 6.67 -6.22 -1.12
C ALA A 181 5.83 -5.45 -0.09
N GLY A 182 4.72 -4.80 -0.50
CA GLY A 182 3.80 -4.12 0.41
C GLY A 182 3.02 -5.09 1.31
N VAL A 183 2.58 -6.23 0.77
CA VAL A 183 1.95 -7.32 1.54
C VAL A 183 2.93 -7.87 2.59
N GLU A 184 4.17 -8.13 2.20
CA GLU A 184 5.20 -8.61 3.12
C GLU A 184 5.50 -7.60 4.24
N ALA A 185 5.52 -6.31 3.94
CA ALA A 185 5.66 -5.26 4.94
C ALA A 185 4.49 -5.28 5.95
N GLY A 186 3.26 -5.47 5.49
CA GLY A 186 2.09 -5.66 6.35
C GLY A 186 2.25 -6.87 7.27
N ARG A 187 2.67 -8.02 6.74
CA ARG A 187 2.94 -9.22 7.55
C ARG A 187 4.08 -8.97 8.57
N ARG A 188 5.18 -8.34 8.13
CA ARG A 188 6.34 -8.06 9.00
C ARG A 188 6.04 -7.04 10.09
N SER A 189 5.10 -6.14 9.86
CA SER A 189 4.66 -5.17 10.88
C SER A 189 3.81 -5.81 11.97
N GLY A 190 3.24 -6.99 11.73
CA GLY A 190 2.27 -7.62 12.62
C GLY A 190 0.85 -7.06 12.47
N ALA A 191 0.53 -6.42 11.34
CA ALA A 191 -0.81 -5.89 11.07
C ALA A 191 -1.90 -6.96 11.24
N GLY A 192 -3.02 -6.58 11.84
CA GLY A 192 -4.11 -7.51 12.15
C GLY A 192 -4.78 -8.09 10.91
N VAL A 193 -4.79 -7.32 9.81
CA VAL A 193 -5.33 -7.76 8.51
C VAL A 193 -4.36 -7.38 7.40
N VAL A 194 -4.01 -8.34 6.53
CA VAL A 194 -3.14 -8.10 5.37
C VAL A 194 -3.85 -8.59 4.11
N VAL A 195 -4.23 -7.66 3.24
CA VAL A 195 -5.04 -7.91 2.05
C VAL A 195 -4.20 -7.71 0.79
N GLY A 196 -4.16 -8.75 -0.04
CA GLY A 196 -3.63 -8.66 -1.39
C GLY A 196 -4.72 -8.25 -2.39
N VAL A 197 -4.44 -7.28 -3.26
CA VAL A 197 -5.38 -6.77 -4.27
C VAL A 197 -4.89 -7.14 -5.67
N LEU A 198 -5.75 -7.78 -6.48
CA LEU A 198 -5.37 -8.29 -7.81
C LEU A 198 -5.34 -7.23 -8.92
N THR A 199 -5.73 -5.99 -8.62
CA THR A 199 -5.53 -4.84 -9.53
C THR A 199 -4.07 -4.35 -9.58
N GLY A 200 -3.22 -4.85 -8.70
CA GLY A 200 -1.78 -4.62 -8.73
C GLY A 200 -1.03 -5.58 -9.66
N PRO A 201 0.30 -5.45 -9.76
CA PRO A 201 1.11 -6.19 -10.73
C PRO A 201 1.36 -7.67 -10.36
N HIS A 202 1.01 -8.10 -9.15
CA HIS A 202 1.35 -9.44 -8.70
C HIS A 202 0.14 -10.39 -8.61
N PRO A 203 0.27 -11.64 -9.08
CA PRO A 203 -0.80 -12.63 -9.03
C PRO A 203 -1.07 -13.11 -7.59
N ALA A 204 -2.26 -13.68 -7.38
CA ALA A 204 -2.73 -14.17 -6.07
C ALA A 204 -1.73 -15.11 -5.37
N ALA A 205 -1.11 -16.03 -6.10
CA ALA A 205 -0.14 -16.97 -5.54
C ALA A 205 1.05 -16.25 -4.90
N ARG A 206 1.56 -15.18 -5.56
CA ARG A 206 2.67 -14.40 -5.06
C ARG A 206 2.29 -13.53 -3.86
N LEU A 207 1.09 -12.95 -3.87
CA LEU A 207 0.57 -12.19 -2.73
C LEU A 207 0.34 -13.10 -1.50
N ARG A 208 -0.17 -14.31 -1.70
CA ARG A 208 -0.30 -15.31 -0.60
C ARG A 208 1.06 -15.71 -0.04
N ALA A 209 2.03 -16.00 -0.90
CA ALA A 209 3.40 -16.34 -0.48
C ALA A 209 4.08 -15.20 0.32
N ALA A 210 3.74 -13.94 0.03
CA ALA A 210 4.20 -12.77 0.78
C ALA A 210 3.50 -12.60 2.14
N GLY A 211 2.41 -13.34 2.40
CA GLY A 211 1.71 -13.34 3.68
C GLY A 211 0.36 -12.61 3.69
N ALA A 212 -0.27 -12.43 2.52
CA ALA A 212 -1.65 -11.94 2.49
C ALA A 212 -2.58 -12.93 3.19
N THR A 213 -3.33 -12.46 4.18
CA THR A 213 -4.35 -13.26 4.88
C THR A 213 -5.63 -13.39 4.06
N SER A 214 -5.85 -12.43 3.16
CA SER A 214 -6.98 -12.42 2.23
C SER A 214 -6.55 -11.87 0.87
N ILE A 215 -7.20 -12.35 -0.19
CA ILE A 215 -7.02 -11.85 -1.56
C ILE A 215 -8.37 -11.37 -2.06
N ILE A 216 -8.42 -10.16 -2.57
CA ILE A 216 -9.62 -9.57 -3.19
C ILE A 216 -9.34 -9.20 -4.65
N PRO A 217 -10.33 -9.32 -5.55
CA PRO A 217 -10.20 -8.91 -6.94
C PRO A 217 -9.84 -7.43 -7.09
N SER A 218 -10.50 -6.56 -6.32
CA SER A 218 -10.30 -5.12 -6.35
C SER A 218 -10.50 -4.50 -4.96
N ILE A 219 -10.11 -3.24 -4.80
CA ILE A 219 -10.37 -2.48 -3.57
C ILE A 219 -11.88 -2.38 -3.26
N ALA A 220 -12.74 -2.45 -4.27
CA ALA A 220 -14.20 -2.39 -4.11
C ALA A 220 -14.74 -3.52 -3.20
N ASP A 221 -14.03 -4.66 -3.13
CA ASP A 221 -14.43 -5.82 -2.34
C ASP A 221 -14.01 -5.72 -0.85
N LEU A 222 -13.20 -4.71 -0.49
CA LEU A 222 -12.70 -4.52 0.87
C LEU A 222 -13.80 -4.40 1.94
N PRO A 223 -14.90 -3.64 1.72
CA PRO A 223 -15.96 -3.54 2.72
C PRO A 223 -16.64 -4.86 3.04
N ALA A 224 -16.81 -5.74 2.04
CA ALA A 224 -17.38 -7.06 2.25
C ALA A 224 -16.45 -7.96 3.08
N LEU A 225 -15.13 -7.79 2.91
CA LEU A 225 -14.13 -8.52 3.66
C LEU A 225 -14.03 -8.07 5.13
N LEU A 226 -14.03 -6.76 5.38
CA LEU A 226 -13.89 -6.19 6.73
C LEU A 226 -15.20 -6.25 7.52
N GLY A 227 -16.37 -6.23 6.84
CA GLY A 227 -17.67 -6.25 7.49
C GLY A 227 -17.82 -5.13 8.52
N ASP A 228 -18.52 -5.44 9.63
CA ASP A 228 -18.70 -4.50 10.77
C ASP A 228 -17.44 -4.38 11.66
N GLY A 229 -16.33 -5.03 11.28
CA GLY A 229 -15.06 -5.00 12.00
C GLY A 229 -14.26 -3.68 11.85
N VAL A 230 -14.81 -2.66 11.17
CA VAL A 230 -14.20 -1.33 11.06
C VAL A 230 -14.78 -0.42 12.13
N THR A 231 -13.94 0.12 13.02
CA THR A 231 -14.37 0.98 14.14
C THR A 231 -13.51 2.21 14.32
N ALA A 232 -14.03 3.22 15.03
CA ALA A 232 -13.29 4.43 15.37
C ALA A 232 -12.10 4.15 16.31
N PRO A 233 -10.97 4.86 16.16
CA PRO A 233 -9.88 4.81 17.13
C PRO A 233 -10.39 5.17 18.53
N GLY A 234 -10.08 4.35 19.56
CA GLY A 234 -10.44 4.63 20.95
C GLY A 234 -11.87 4.31 21.36
N ALA A 235 -12.70 3.72 20.52
CA ALA A 235 -13.99 3.20 20.93
C ALA A 235 -13.77 1.93 21.79
N VAL A 236 -13.83 2.08 23.11
CA VAL A 236 -13.93 0.94 24.04
C VAL A 236 -15.27 0.26 23.75
N PRO A 237 -15.31 -1.06 23.48
CA PRO A 237 -16.59 -1.75 23.33
C PRO A 237 -17.44 -1.53 24.57
N ALA A 238 -18.68 -1.05 24.38
CA ALA A 238 -19.64 -0.90 25.47
C ALA A 238 -19.79 -2.27 26.12
N ALA A 239 -19.45 -2.34 27.40
CA ALA A 239 -19.67 -3.55 28.20
C ALA A 239 -21.14 -3.92 28.09
N ALA A 240 -21.44 -5.15 27.67
CA ALA A 240 -22.78 -5.67 27.63
C ALA A 240 -23.33 -5.62 29.07
N ASN A 241 -24.23 -4.68 29.32
CA ASN A 241 -24.97 -4.61 30.57
C ASN A 241 -25.80 -5.89 30.71
N GLY A 242 -25.27 -6.82 31.50
CA GLY A 242 -26.02 -7.98 31.94
C GLY A 242 -27.17 -7.52 32.84
N SER A 243 -28.36 -7.48 32.30
CA SER A 243 -29.58 -7.35 33.09
C SER A 243 -29.71 -8.56 34.02
N LYS A 244 -29.29 -8.41 35.25
CA LYS A 244 -29.72 -9.33 36.31
C LYS A 244 -31.20 -9.06 36.61
N ASN A 245 -32.05 -9.92 36.11
CA ASN A 245 -33.42 -10.03 36.64
C ASN A 245 -33.34 -10.53 38.06
N GLU A 246 -33.60 -9.66 39.02
CA GLU A 246 -34.01 -10.03 40.35
C GLU A 246 -35.43 -10.58 40.29
N THR A 247 -35.59 -11.89 40.38
CA THR A 247 -36.87 -12.50 40.75
C THR A 247 -37.02 -12.37 42.26
N ALA A 248 -37.88 -11.44 42.66
CA ALA A 248 -38.41 -11.39 44.02
C ALA A 248 -39.14 -12.69 44.32
N ASN A 249 -38.76 -13.34 45.38
CA ASN A 249 -39.52 -14.44 45.99
C ASN A 249 -40.23 -13.90 47.21
N THR A 250 -41.56 -13.82 47.13
CA THR A 250 -42.47 -13.61 48.24
C THR A 250 -42.89 -14.98 48.72
N ASN A 251 -42.50 -15.36 49.89
CA ASN A 251 -43.29 -15.94 50.99
C ASN A 251 -42.40 -16.43 52.12
#